data_d3b461686d836f49ae672d8b4a96ac83
#
_entry.id   d3b461686d836f49ae672d8b4a96ac83
#
_cell.length_a   1.000
_cell.length_b   1.000
_cell.length_c   1.000
_cell.angle_alpha   90.00
_cell.angle_beta   90.00
_cell.angle_gamma   90.00
#
_symmetry.space_group_name_H-M   'P 1'
#
loop_
_entity.id
_entity.type
_entity.pdbx_description
1 polymer ?
#
loop_
_entity_poly.entity_id
_entity_poly.type
_entity_poly.pdbx_seq_one_letter_code
_entity_poly.pdbx_strand_id
1 'polypeptide(L)'
;MTGTDGNSSRRPGFVATGDVRMSVKAILNEKGSNVVTVTAQVTVQQVATLLHENHIGAVVVVDPEEHIVGIMTERDIVASIARYGAACLDKPVSSVMWQNVYCCREEMSVDALMEMMSKFRARHLPVEREGRLAGIISIGDVVKYHIRAIENEAEQIKAYISG
;
A
#
# COMPACT_ATOMS: atom_id res chain seq x y z
N MET A 1 39.47 15.32 47.63
CA MET A 1 39.69 16.41 46.68
C MET A 1 39.14 15.98 45.35
N THR A 2 38.12 16.71 44.97
CA THR A 2 37.63 17.07 43.64
C THR A 2 37.24 15.91 42.73
N GLY A 3 36.02 15.57 42.48
CA GLY A 3 34.84 16.37 42.13
C GLY A 3 34.88 16.76 40.65
N THR A 4 34.25 16.01 39.78
CA THR A 4 33.71 16.58 38.55
C THR A 4 32.49 15.78 38.10
N ASP A 5 31.38 16.45 38.25
CA ASP A 5 30.07 16.07 37.75
C ASP A 5 30.08 15.99 36.24
N GLY A 6 29.80 14.81 35.68
CA GLY A 6 29.49 14.60 34.28
C GLY A 6 27.97 14.67 34.06
N ASN A 7 27.48 15.89 33.83
CA ASN A 7 26.11 16.13 33.41
C ASN A 7 25.86 15.45 32.06
N SER A 8 25.30 14.24 32.09
CA SER A 8 24.75 13.58 30.94
C SER A 8 23.35 14.11 30.68
N SER A 9 23.28 15.18 29.91
CA SER A 9 22.03 15.70 29.34
C SER A 9 21.44 14.64 28.40
N ARG A 10 20.56 13.81 28.95
CA ARG A 10 19.65 13.00 28.13
C ARG A 10 18.77 13.95 27.37
N ARG A 11 19.03 14.08 26.08
CA ARG A 11 18.07 14.67 25.14
C ARG A 11 16.78 13.86 25.27
N PRO A 12 15.62 14.48 25.51
CA PRO A 12 14.37 13.76 25.46
C PRO A 12 14.22 13.18 24.06
N GLY A 13 14.12 11.86 23.97
CA GLY A 13 13.82 11.20 22.72
C GLY A 13 12.52 11.78 22.16
N PHE A 14 12.58 12.40 21.00
CA PHE A 14 11.44 12.80 20.24
C PHE A 14 10.70 11.51 19.86
N VAL A 15 9.75 11.11 20.67
CA VAL A 15 8.74 10.13 20.29
C VAL A 15 7.86 10.90 19.30
N ALA A 16 8.08 10.69 18.03
CA ALA A 16 7.14 11.09 17.01
C ALA A 16 5.84 10.33 17.29
N THR A 17 4.94 10.97 18.01
CA THR A 17 3.54 10.60 18.01
C THR A 17 3.07 10.86 16.59
N GLY A 18 3.18 9.83 15.73
CA GLY A 18 2.70 9.90 14.37
C GLY A 18 1.25 10.35 14.40
N ASP A 19 0.96 11.45 13.75
CA ASP A 19 -0.41 11.94 13.64
C ASP A 19 -1.25 10.81 13.05
N VAL A 20 -2.16 10.26 13.84
CA VAL A 20 -3.05 9.15 13.46
C VAL A 20 -3.83 9.50 12.18
N ARG A 21 -3.93 10.79 11.85
CA ARG A 21 -4.57 11.31 10.64
C ARG A 21 -3.77 11.02 9.35
N MET A 22 -2.46 10.71 9.46
CA MET A 22 -1.55 10.48 8.33
C MET A 22 -1.06 9.02 8.32
N SER A 23 -2.00 8.07 8.49
CA SER A 23 -1.70 6.63 8.52
C SER A 23 -2.38 5.87 7.38
N VAL A 24 -1.87 4.66 7.09
CA VAL A 24 -2.51 3.71 6.17
C VAL A 24 -3.97 3.47 6.56
N LYS A 25 -4.25 3.35 7.86
CA LYS A 25 -5.61 3.19 8.38
C LYS A 25 -6.51 4.36 8.00
N ALA A 26 -6.02 5.59 8.05
CA ALA A 26 -6.79 6.77 7.65
C ALA A 26 -7.16 6.73 6.17
N ILE A 27 -6.24 6.28 5.30
CA ILE A 27 -6.53 6.09 3.87
C ILE A 27 -7.59 5.01 3.67
N LEU A 28 -7.48 3.86 4.35
CA LEU A 28 -8.48 2.79 4.26
C LEU A 28 -9.86 3.23 4.75
N ASN A 29 -9.93 4.04 5.80
CA ASN A 29 -11.19 4.58 6.31
C ASN A 29 -11.92 5.47 5.28
N GLU A 30 -11.17 6.21 4.46
CA GLU A 30 -11.74 7.03 3.39
C GLU A 30 -12.13 6.21 2.16
N LYS A 31 -11.24 5.35 1.67
CA LYS A 31 -11.44 4.62 0.40
C LYS A 31 -12.21 3.30 0.56
N GLY A 32 -12.23 2.75 1.77
CA GLY A 32 -12.71 1.40 2.05
C GLY A 32 -11.61 0.34 1.96
N SER A 33 -11.92 -0.84 2.46
CA SER A 33 -11.01 -1.98 2.56
C SER A 33 -11.31 -3.11 1.56
N ASN A 34 -12.22 -2.90 0.60
CA ASN A 34 -12.53 -3.88 -0.41
C ASN A 34 -11.35 -4.10 -1.35
N VAL A 35 -10.99 -5.37 -1.54
CA VAL A 35 -9.91 -5.79 -2.43
C VAL A 35 -10.44 -6.84 -3.38
N VAL A 36 -10.15 -6.71 -4.66
CA VAL A 36 -10.41 -7.78 -5.63
C VAL A 36 -9.31 -8.82 -5.48
N THR A 37 -9.70 -10.02 -5.07
CA THR A 37 -8.79 -11.15 -4.87
C THR A 37 -9.07 -12.27 -5.86
N VAL A 38 -8.05 -13.06 -6.12
CA VAL A 38 -8.12 -14.26 -6.94
C VAL A 38 -7.37 -15.40 -6.27
N THR A 39 -7.67 -16.61 -6.67
CA THR A 39 -6.90 -17.80 -6.27
C THR A 39 -5.74 -18.05 -7.24
N ALA A 40 -4.78 -18.86 -6.82
CA ALA A 40 -3.56 -19.14 -7.59
C ALA A 40 -3.79 -19.80 -8.96
N GLN A 41 -4.93 -20.45 -9.17
CA GLN A 41 -5.28 -21.19 -10.39
C GLN A 41 -5.98 -20.37 -11.46
N VAL A 42 -6.42 -19.17 -11.14
CA VAL A 42 -7.06 -18.25 -12.09
C VAL A 42 -6.06 -17.91 -13.20
N THR A 43 -6.52 -17.87 -14.45
CA THR A 43 -5.63 -17.58 -15.59
C THR A 43 -5.23 -16.10 -15.60
N VAL A 44 -4.09 -15.81 -16.20
CA VAL A 44 -3.62 -14.42 -16.42
C VAL A 44 -4.66 -13.63 -17.21
N GLN A 45 -5.35 -14.25 -18.19
CA GLN A 45 -6.41 -13.59 -18.94
C GLN A 45 -7.60 -13.21 -18.05
N GLN A 46 -8.03 -14.10 -17.15
CA GLN A 46 -9.10 -13.79 -16.20
C GLN A 46 -8.70 -12.63 -15.28
N VAL A 47 -7.44 -12.59 -14.84
CA VAL A 47 -6.92 -11.43 -14.07
C VAL A 47 -6.99 -10.16 -14.90
N ALA A 48 -6.53 -10.18 -16.15
CA ALA A 48 -6.60 -9.01 -17.04
C ALA A 48 -8.04 -8.51 -17.21
N THR A 49 -9.01 -9.42 -17.37
CA THR A 49 -10.43 -9.08 -17.43
C THR A 49 -10.93 -8.41 -16.15
N LEU A 50 -10.59 -8.97 -14.98
CA LEU A 50 -10.95 -8.40 -13.68
C LEU A 50 -10.38 -7.00 -13.48
N LEU A 51 -9.11 -6.78 -13.84
CA LEU A 51 -8.49 -5.45 -13.75
C LEU A 51 -9.25 -4.43 -14.61
N HIS A 52 -9.58 -4.81 -15.84
CA HIS A 52 -10.29 -3.95 -16.78
C HIS A 52 -11.72 -3.63 -16.30
N GLU A 53 -12.49 -4.64 -15.93
CA GLU A 53 -13.90 -4.49 -15.52
C GLU A 53 -14.06 -3.70 -14.21
N ASN A 54 -13.12 -3.86 -13.29
CA ASN A 54 -13.14 -3.17 -12.00
C ASN A 54 -12.37 -1.84 -11.98
N HIS A 55 -11.76 -1.44 -13.11
CA HIS A 55 -10.94 -0.22 -13.23
C HIS A 55 -9.85 -0.14 -12.15
N ILE A 56 -9.16 -1.26 -11.90
CA ILE A 56 -8.08 -1.38 -10.91
C ILE A 56 -6.78 -1.79 -11.57
N GLY A 57 -5.66 -1.47 -10.92
CA GLY A 57 -4.32 -1.76 -11.43
C GLY A 57 -3.65 -3.01 -10.85
N ALA A 58 -4.25 -3.66 -9.86
CA ALA A 58 -3.69 -4.84 -9.22
C ALA A 58 -4.77 -5.74 -8.61
N VAL A 59 -4.50 -7.04 -8.57
CA VAL A 59 -5.25 -8.03 -7.78
C VAL A 59 -4.31 -8.70 -6.80
N VAL A 60 -4.83 -9.07 -5.64
CA VAL A 60 -4.09 -9.86 -4.64
C VAL A 60 -4.47 -11.31 -4.81
N VAL A 61 -3.47 -12.19 -4.85
CA VAL A 61 -3.67 -13.63 -4.90
C VAL A 61 -3.65 -14.15 -3.47
N VAL A 62 -4.69 -14.84 -3.08
CA VAL A 62 -4.86 -15.36 -1.71
C VAL A 62 -5.09 -16.86 -1.72
N ASP A 63 -4.73 -17.50 -0.61
CA ASP A 63 -5.09 -18.88 -0.33
C ASP A 63 -6.52 -18.99 0.27
N PRO A 64 -7.05 -20.21 0.50
CA PRO A 64 -8.38 -20.38 1.08
C PRO A 64 -8.56 -19.79 2.49
N GLU A 65 -7.45 -19.58 3.23
CA GLU A 65 -7.43 -18.97 4.56
C GLU A 65 -7.23 -17.44 4.52
N GLU A 66 -7.26 -16.85 3.30
CA GLU A 66 -7.07 -15.41 3.05
C GLU A 66 -5.65 -14.88 3.31
N HIS A 67 -4.64 -15.77 3.35
CA HIS A 67 -3.26 -15.32 3.38
C HIS A 67 -2.83 -14.84 1.99
N ILE A 68 -2.01 -13.80 1.97
CA ILE A 68 -1.47 -13.25 0.73
C ILE A 68 -0.38 -14.17 0.21
N VAL A 69 -0.59 -14.76 -0.96
CA VAL A 69 0.39 -15.64 -1.63
C VAL A 69 1.01 -15.02 -2.87
N GLY A 70 0.45 -13.93 -3.36
CA GLY A 70 0.98 -13.22 -4.53
C GLY A 70 0.25 -11.92 -4.81
N ILE A 71 0.80 -11.17 -5.75
CA ILE A 71 0.18 -9.98 -6.34
C ILE A 71 0.45 -9.97 -7.84
N MET A 72 -0.53 -9.51 -8.61
CA MET A 72 -0.43 -9.34 -10.06
C MET A 72 -0.93 -7.95 -10.45
N THR A 73 -0.11 -7.19 -11.17
CA THR A 73 -0.44 -5.85 -11.64
C THR A 73 -0.61 -5.81 -13.15
N GLU A 74 -1.21 -4.74 -13.68
CA GLU A 74 -1.26 -4.48 -15.14
C GLU A 74 0.13 -4.54 -15.78
N ARG A 75 1.14 -3.98 -15.12
CA ARG A 75 2.53 -3.98 -15.59
C ARG A 75 3.09 -5.40 -15.68
N ASP A 76 2.76 -6.27 -14.74
CA ASP A 76 3.21 -7.67 -14.74
C ASP A 76 2.59 -8.45 -15.89
N ILE A 77 1.34 -8.16 -16.24
CA ILE A 77 0.68 -8.75 -17.41
C ILE A 77 1.40 -8.33 -18.69
N VAL A 78 1.68 -7.04 -18.86
CA VAL A 78 2.41 -6.53 -20.02
C VAL A 78 3.81 -7.13 -20.11
N ALA A 79 4.53 -7.20 -18.99
CA ALA A 79 5.84 -7.80 -18.91
C ALA A 79 5.82 -9.31 -19.25
N SER A 80 4.79 -10.02 -18.79
CA SER A 80 4.61 -11.45 -19.07
C SER A 80 4.35 -11.70 -20.56
N ILE A 81 3.50 -10.88 -21.19
CA ILE A 81 3.25 -10.97 -22.65
C ILE A 81 4.53 -10.66 -23.43
N ALA A 82 5.27 -9.63 -23.04
CA ALA A 82 6.53 -9.26 -23.71
C ALA A 82 7.59 -10.38 -23.60
N ARG A 83 7.62 -11.09 -22.48
CA ARG A 83 8.61 -12.14 -22.20
C ARG A 83 8.24 -13.50 -22.77
N TYR A 84 6.98 -13.88 -22.69
CA TYR A 84 6.51 -15.24 -22.99
C TYR A 84 5.51 -15.31 -24.15
N GLY A 85 5.16 -14.16 -24.75
CA GLY A 85 4.12 -14.09 -25.77
C GLY A 85 2.70 -14.25 -25.22
N ALA A 86 1.71 -14.17 -26.11
CA ALA A 86 0.30 -14.25 -25.74
C ALA A 86 -0.11 -15.58 -25.05
N ALA A 87 0.64 -16.65 -25.25
CA ALA A 87 0.39 -17.95 -24.62
C ALA A 87 0.45 -17.90 -23.08
N CYS A 88 1.08 -16.85 -22.48
CA CYS A 88 1.08 -16.69 -21.03
C CYS A 88 -0.32 -16.38 -20.48
N LEU A 89 -1.24 -15.87 -21.28
CA LEU A 89 -2.61 -15.54 -20.87
C LEU A 89 -3.41 -16.76 -20.42
N ASP A 90 -3.12 -17.93 -20.97
CA ASP A 90 -3.79 -19.19 -20.62
C ASP A 90 -3.17 -19.88 -19.40
N LYS A 91 -2.05 -19.36 -18.89
CA LYS A 91 -1.37 -19.92 -17.71
C LYS A 91 -2.02 -19.47 -16.42
N PRO A 92 -1.92 -20.27 -15.33
CA PRO A 92 -2.37 -19.85 -14.02
C PRO A 92 -1.55 -18.63 -13.52
N VAL A 93 -2.20 -17.72 -12.82
CA VAL A 93 -1.57 -16.52 -12.28
C VAL A 93 -0.36 -16.85 -11.38
N SER A 94 -0.41 -17.99 -10.69
CA SER A 94 0.71 -18.47 -9.85
C SER A 94 2.03 -18.66 -10.60
N SER A 95 2.00 -18.84 -11.91
CA SER A 95 3.21 -19.04 -12.72
C SER A 95 3.94 -17.72 -13.06
N VAL A 96 3.28 -16.57 -12.90
CA VAL A 96 3.82 -15.27 -13.32
C VAL A 96 3.68 -14.17 -12.25
N MET A 97 2.91 -14.39 -11.19
CA MET A 97 2.72 -13.42 -10.11
C MET A 97 3.99 -13.18 -9.30
N TRP A 98 4.07 -12.05 -8.64
CA TRP A 98 5.05 -11.82 -7.58
C TRP A 98 4.64 -12.57 -6.32
N GLN A 99 5.54 -13.44 -5.82
CA GLN A 99 5.33 -14.24 -4.60
C GLN A 99 5.88 -13.56 -3.35
N ASN A 100 6.98 -12.80 -3.48
CA ASN A 100 7.54 -12.03 -2.38
C ASN A 100 6.82 -10.67 -2.28
N VAL A 101 5.59 -10.71 -1.79
CA VAL A 101 4.74 -9.51 -1.73
C VAL A 101 5.17 -8.62 -0.59
N TYR A 102 5.46 -7.37 -0.91
CA TYR A 102 5.65 -6.33 0.11
C TYR A 102 4.29 -5.89 0.63
N CYS A 103 4.07 -6.07 1.92
CA CYS A 103 2.85 -5.65 2.59
C CYS A 103 3.12 -4.49 3.54
N CYS A 104 2.12 -3.63 3.72
CA CYS A 104 2.13 -2.60 4.75
C CYS A 104 1.14 -2.95 5.85
N ARG A 105 1.18 -2.20 6.95
CA ARG A 105 0.29 -2.34 8.10
C ARG A 105 -0.52 -1.08 8.31
N GLU A 106 -1.67 -1.20 8.95
CA GLU A 106 -2.58 -0.07 9.19
C GLU A 106 -1.96 1.05 10.00
N GLU A 107 -1.05 0.73 10.94
CA GLU A 107 -0.38 1.69 11.80
C GLU A 107 0.75 2.46 11.11
N MET A 108 1.15 2.02 9.92
CA MET A 108 2.23 2.66 9.16
C MET A 108 1.83 4.08 8.76
N SER A 109 2.76 5.02 8.89
CA SER A 109 2.55 6.39 8.43
C SER A 109 2.52 6.45 6.90
N VAL A 110 1.84 7.46 6.35
CA VAL A 110 1.80 7.70 4.90
C VAL A 110 3.20 7.95 4.35
N ASP A 111 4.06 8.66 5.08
CA ASP A 111 5.44 8.91 4.68
C ASP A 111 6.25 7.62 4.58
N ALA A 112 6.16 6.74 5.58
CA ALA A 112 6.81 5.43 5.56
C ALA A 112 6.28 4.54 4.41
N LEU A 113 4.97 4.62 4.13
CA LEU A 113 4.36 3.95 2.99
C LEU A 113 4.93 4.44 1.66
N MET A 114 5.06 5.75 1.49
CA MET A 114 5.65 6.36 0.28
C MET A 114 7.13 5.97 0.10
N GLU A 115 7.90 5.96 1.17
CA GLU A 115 9.28 5.47 1.16
C GLU A 115 9.35 4.01 0.70
N MET A 116 8.45 3.17 1.22
CA MET A 116 8.35 1.76 0.85
C MET A 116 8.00 1.59 -0.62
N MET A 117 7.01 2.32 -1.12
CA MET A 117 6.62 2.31 -2.54
C MET A 117 7.79 2.74 -3.45
N SER A 118 8.53 3.76 -3.05
CA SER A 118 9.69 4.26 -3.79
C SER A 118 10.84 3.25 -3.78
N LYS A 119 11.19 2.73 -2.60
CA LYS A 119 12.29 1.78 -2.41
C LYS A 119 12.09 0.50 -3.20
N PHE A 120 10.90 -0.07 -3.17
CA PHE A 120 10.58 -1.33 -3.84
C PHE A 120 9.98 -1.15 -5.23
N ARG A 121 9.81 0.10 -5.68
CA ARG A 121 9.15 0.46 -6.95
C ARG A 121 7.77 -0.20 -7.09
N ALA A 122 7.08 -0.31 -5.96
CA ALA A 122 5.74 -0.89 -5.87
C ALA A 122 4.69 0.22 -5.83
N ARG A 123 3.75 0.21 -6.76
CA ARG A 123 2.65 1.19 -6.82
C ARG A 123 1.39 0.72 -6.10
N HIS A 124 1.38 -0.53 -5.66
CA HIS A 124 0.30 -1.17 -4.94
C HIS A 124 0.89 -1.98 -3.80
N LEU A 125 0.43 -1.73 -2.59
CA LEU A 125 0.85 -2.46 -1.40
C LEU A 125 -0.38 -3.03 -0.71
N PRO A 126 -0.50 -4.36 -0.61
CA PRO A 126 -1.51 -4.96 0.24
C PRO A 126 -1.31 -4.56 1.69
N VAL A 127 -2.41 -4.37 2.40
CA VAL A 127 -2.42 -4.14 3.84
C VAL A 127 -2.68 -5.47 4.53
N GLU A 128 -1.79 -5.84 5.43
CA GLU A 128 -1.88 -7.07 6.20
C GLU A 128 -2.24 -6.78 7.65
N ARG A 129 -3.18 -7.55 8.17
CA ARG A 129 -3.54 -7.60 9.58
C ARG A 129 -3.56 -9.04 10.05
N GLU A 130 -2.75 -9.38 11.05
CA GLU A 130 -2.68 -10.73 11.63
C GLU A 130 -2.46 -11.84 10.58
N GLY A 131 -1.59 -11.59 9.60
CA GLY A 131 -1.26 -12.54 8.52
C GLY A 131 -2.28 -12.62 7.39
N ARG A 132 -3.37 -11.84 7.44
CA ARG A 132 -4.44 -11.85 6.44
C ARG A 132 -4.56 -10.53 5.71
N LEU A 133 -5.13 -10.59 4.52
CA LEU A 133 -5.41 -9.40 3.72
C LEU A 133 -6.48 -8.52 4.39
N ALA A 134 -6.15 -7.25 4.62
CA ALA A 134 -7.04 -6.26 5.23
C ALA A 134 -7.42 -5.10 4.29
N GLY A 135 -6.71 -4.95 3.18
CA GLY A 135 -6.93 -3.88 2.22
C GLY A 135 -5.82 -3.80 1.19
N ILE A 136 -5.87 -2.80 0.33
CA ILE A 136 -4.80 -2.46 -0.61
C ILE A 136 -4.70 -0.95 -0.74
N ILE A 137 -3.49 -0.44 -0.82
CA ILE A 137 -3.21 0.97 -1.06
C ILE A 137 -2.45 1.12 -2.37
N SER A 138 -2.96 1.96 -3.26
CA SER A 138 -2.26 2.36 -4.48
C SER A 138 -1.57 3.71 -4.30
N ILE A 139 -0.61 4.02 -5.19
CA ILE A 139 0.00 5.35 -5.24
C ILE A 139 -1.05 6.44 -5.52
N GLY A 140 -2.08 6.14 -6.31
CA GLY A 140 -3.21 7.04 -6.55
C GLY A 140 -4.01 7.36 -5.28
N ASP A 141 -4.21 6.39 -4.40
CA ASP A 141 -4.86 6.59 -3.10
C ASP A 141 -4.05 7.53 -2.21
N VAL A 142 -2.73 7.36 -2.19
CA VAL A 142 -1.81 8.23 -1.43
C VAL A 142 -1.86 9.65 -1.93
N VAL A 143 -1.81 9.85 -3.25
CA VAL A 143 -1.88 11.19 -3.88
C VAL A 143 -3.20 11.87 -3.57
N LYS A 144 -4.33 11.19 -3.71
CA LYS A 144 -5.66 11.73 -3.39
C LYS A 144 -5.76 12.13 -1.92
N TYR A 145 -5.23 11.30 -1.03
CA TYR A 145 -5.23 11.57 0.40
C TYR A 145 -4.42 12.83 0.74
N HIS A 146 -3.22 12.97 0.17
CA HIS A 146 -2.38 14.16 0.35
C HIS A 146 -3.04 15.44 -0.15
N ILE A 147 -3.64 15.40 -1.33
CA ILE A 147 -4.35 16.57 -1.89
C ILE A 147 -5.46 17.02 -0.94
N ARG A 148 -6.30 16.09 -0.47
CA ARG A 148 -7.37 16.39 0.48
C ARG A 148 -6.86 16.96 1.81
N ALA A 149 -5.77 16.41 2.33
CA ALA A 149 -5.16 16.91 3.56
C ALA A 149 -4.70 18.36 3.42
N ILE A 150 -4.05 18.70 2.31
CA ILE A 150 -3.60 20.07 2.01
C ILE A 150 -4.79 21.02 1.84
N GLU A 151 -5.84 20.61 1.12
CA GLU A 151 -7.06 21.41 0.94
C GLU A 151 -7.74 21.72 2.27
N ASN A 152 -7.90 20.72 3.13
CA ASN A 152 -8.49 20.88 4.45
C ASN A 152 -7.68 21.82 5.34
N GLU A 153 -6.35 21.72 5.31
CA GLU A 153 -5.47 22.63 6.05
C GLU A 153 -5.61 24.07 5.56
N ALA A 154 -5.63 24.27 4.24
CA ALA A 154 -5.83 25.58 3.64
C ALA A 154 -7.18 26.21 4.02
N GLU A 155 -8.26 25.42 4.04
CA GLU A 155 -9.57 25.86 4.47
C GLU A 155 -9.61 26.26 5.95
N GLN A 156 -8.96 25.49 6.83
CA GLN A 156 -8.85 25.81 8.26
C GLN A 156 -8.08 27.12 8.47
N ILE A 157 -6.99 27.35 7.74
CA ILE A 157 -6.23 28.61 7.81
C ILE A 157 -7.10 29.79 7.34
N LYS A 158 -7.83 29.65 6.24
CA LYS A 158 -8.75 30.69 5.76
C LYS A 158 -9.82 31.02 6.78
N ALA A 159 -10.45 30.02 7.40
CA ALA A 159 -11.45 30.21 8.44
C ALA A 159 -10.88 30.93 9.66
N TYR A 160 -9.65 30.65 10.06
CA TYR A 160 -8.98 31.33 11.17
C TYR A 160 -8.69 32.80 10.86
N ILE A 161 -8.28 33.13 9.63
CA ILE A 161 -7.99 34.51 9.22
C ILE A 161 -9.27 35.33 9.02
N SER A 162 -10.37 34.68 8.60
CA SER A 162 -11.66 35.35 8.31
C SER A 162 -12.55 35.52 9.55
N GLY A 163 -12.19 34.89 10.63
CA GLY A 163 -12.86 35.05 11.94
C GLY A 163 -12.21 36.14 12.74
#